data_d58fb54a1a2557602bcd9c86e843fb89
#
_entry.id   d58fb54a1a2557602bcd9c86e843fb89
#
_cell.length_a   1.000
_cell.length_b   1.000
_cell.length_c   1.000
_cell.angle_alpha   90.00
_cell.angle_beta   90.00
_cell.angle_gamma   90.00
#
_symmetry.space_group_name_H-M   'P 1'
#
loop_
_entity.id
_entity.type
_entity.pdbx_description
1 polymer ?
#
loop_
_entity_poly.entity_id
_entity_poly.type
_entity_poly.pdbx_seq_one_letter_code
_entity_poly.pdbx_strand_id
1 'polypeptide(L)'
;DENKKQLAIIMPRGHGKTVLTKADLMRSFCFNQKDFEWGFIDKKPDPLFYGWVSATAKLATGNMDYIKSHIEINEKINYYFGDLRGKKWTEVDIEMSNGCKLISKSNISGIRGGAKLHKRYDLIVLDDFEDENNTITPEARNKNSNLITAVVFPALEPHTGRLRINGTPVHFDSFINNLLINYEKATKQNKSFSWDVK
;
A
#
# COMPACT_ATOMS: atom_id res chain seq x y z
N ASP A 1 14.87 -7.66 -6.71
CA ASP A 1 15.00 -6.55 -7.69
C ASP A 1 14.50 -5.25 -7.06
N GLU A 2 15.41 -4.49 -6.44
CA GLU A 2 15.10 -3.21 -5.77
C GLU A 2 14.60 -2.11 -6.72
N ASN A 3 14.57 -2.37 -8.01
CA ASN A 3 14.22 -1.38 -9.04
C ASN A 3 12.76 -1.40 -9.50
N LYS A 4 11.95 -2.37 -9.11
CA LYS A 4 10.55 -2.40 -9.55
C LYS A 4 9.65 -1.64 -8.58
N LYS A 5 9.12 -0.52 -9.08
CA LYS A 5 8.21 0.36 -8.31
C LYS A 5 6.81 -0.24 -8.11
N GLN A 6 6.46 -1.27 -8.86
CA GLN A 6 5.15 -1.88 -8.88
C GLN A 6 5.25 -3.35 -8.51
N LEU A 7 4.55 -3.74 -7.44
CA LEU A 7 4.51 -5.12 -6.95
C LEU A 7 3.06 -5.56 -6.81
N ALA A 8 2.72 -6.70 -7.41
CA ALA A 8 1.46 -7.38 -7.22
C ALA A 8 1.67 -8.71 -6.48
N ILE A 9 0.99 -8.91 -5.37
CA ILE A 9 0.96 -10.15 -4.60
C ILE A 9 -0.39 -10.81 -4.85
N ILE A 10 -0.40 -11.81 -5.71
CA ILE A 10 -1.62 -12.48 -6.17
C ILE A 10 -1.62 -13.90 -5.58
N MET A 11 -2.44 -14.09 -4.57
CA MET A 11 -2.56 -15.37 -3.85
C MET A 11 -4.01 -15.64 -3.50
N PRO A 12 -4.40 -16.90 -3.25
CA PRO A 12 -5.72 -17.24 -2.72
C PRO A 12 -6.01 -16.53 -1.38
N ARG A 13 -7.28 -16.46 -1.01
CA ARG A 13 -7.69 -15.93 0.30
C ARG A 13 -7.07 -16.76 1.43
N GLY A 14 -6.79 -16.13 2.56
CA GLY A 14 -6.21 -16.81 3.74
C GLY A 14 -4.69 -17.03 3.70
N HIS A 15 -3.98 -16.67 2.64
CA HIS A 15 -2.53 -16.87 2.51
C HIS A 15 -1.66 -15.72 3.03
N GLY A 16 -2.21 -14.85 3.87
CA GLY A 16 -1.43 -13.87 4.62
C GLY A 16 -0.96 -12.61 3.86
N LYS A 17 -1.40 -12.37 2.60
CA LYS A 17 -1.03 -11.19 1.79
C LYS A 17 -1.09 -9.87 2.58
N THR A 18 -2.26 -9.60 3.13
CA THR A 18 -2.55 -8.38 3.91
C THR A 18 -1.67 -8.29 5.16
N VAL A 19 -1.45 -9.40 5.86
CA VAL A 19 -0.62 -9.44 7.07
C VAL A 19 0.84 -9.14 6.74
N LEU A 20 1.39 -9.76 5.70
CA LEU A 20 2.76 -9.50 5.23
C LEU A 20 2.95 -8.03 4.84
N THR A 21 1.98 -7.46 4.13
CA THR A 21 2.03 -6.06 3.71
C THR A 21 1.94 -5.11 4.90
N LYS A 22 1.10 -5.39 5.90
CA LYS A 22 1.04 -4.63 7.15
C LYS A 22 2.37 -4.70 7.92
N ALA A 23 2.96 -5.88 8.01
CA ALA A 23 4.24 -6.07 8.69
C ALA A 23 5.36 -5.26 8.01
N ASP A 24 5.44 -5.28 6.66
CA ASP A 24 6.42 -4.50 5.91
C ASP A 24 6.20 -2.99 6.07
N LEU A 25 4.95 -2.55 6.10
CA LEU A 25 4.60 -1.15 6.34
C LEU A 25 4.99 -0.71 7.75
N MET A 26 4.68 -1.50 8.78
CA MET A 26 5.08 -1.22 10.17
C MET A 26 6.60 -1.20 10.30
N ARG A 27 7.32 -2.15 9.68
CA ARG A 27 8.78 -2.14 9.61
C ARG A 27 9.29 -0.83 9.03
N SER A 28 8.73 -0.39 7.90
CA SER A 28 9.15 0.86 7.27
C SER A 28 8.96 2.07 8.19
N PHE A 29 7.87 2.14 8.96
CA PHE A 29 7.65 3.22 9.93
C PHE A 29 8.62 3.15 11.11
N CYS A 30 8.86 1.95 11.65
CA CYS A 30 9.78 1.77 12.77
C CYS A 30 11.22 2.18 12.39
N PHE A 31 11.69 1.75 11.24
CA PHE A 31 13.09 1.95 10.83
C PHE A 31 13.33 3.28 10.09
N ASN A 32 12.31 4.02 9.68
CA ASN A 32 12.48 5.23 8.85
C ASN A 32 13.60 6.17 9.32
N GLN A 33 13.66 6.51 10.61
CA GLN A 33 14.71 7.38 11.15
C GLN A 33 15.73 6.65 12.01
N LYS A 34 15.40 5.44 12.46
CA LYS A 34 16.27 4.66 13.35
C LYS A 34 17.56 4.21 12.66
N ASP A 35 17.52 3.88 11.38
CA ASP A 35 18.72 3.54 10.62
C ASP A 35 19.73 4.70 10.59
N PHE A 36 19.25 5.95 10.58
CA PHE A 36 20.10 7.13 10.74
C PHE A 36 20.58 7.30 12.19
N GLU A 37 19.69 7.18 13.17
CA GLU A 37 20.03 7.32 14.59
C GLU A 37 21.05 6.26 15.03
N TRP A 38 20.98 5.06 14.47
CA TRP A 38 21.92 3.96 14.76
C TRP A 38 23.19 3.98 13.88
N GLY A 39 23.31 4.93 12.98
CA GLY A 39 24.48 5.12 12.12
C GLY A 39 24.61 4.14 10.95
N PHE A 40 23.51 3.48 10.55
CA PHE A 40 23.50 2.63 9.36
C PHE A 40 23.40 3.41 8.04
N ILE A 41 22.92 4.66 8.10
CA ILE A 41 22.83 5.57 6.96
C ILE A 41 23.30 6.96 7.37
N ASP A 42 23.97 7.66 6.45
CA ASP A 42 24.60 8.97 6.73
C ASP A 42 23.63 10.14 6.68
N LYS A 43 22.48 9.99 6.04
CA LYS A 43 21.48 11.05 5.87
C LYS A 43 20.15 10.66 6.49
N LYS A 44 19.61 11.56 7.34
CA LYS A 44 18.28 11.40 7.89
C LYS A 44 17.25 11.35 6.76
N PRO A 45 16.45 10.28 6.64
CA PRO A 45 15.41 10.18 5.61
C PRO A 45 14.23 11.10 5.91
N ASP A 46 13.53 11.50 4.86
CA ASP A 46 12.27 12.19 5.00
C ASP A 46 11.20 11.26 5.59
N PRO A 47 10.24 11.81 6.36
CA PRO A 47 9.11 11.04 6.84
C PRO A 47 8.30 10.42 5.69
N LEU A 48 7.92 9.16 5.82
CA LEU A 48 7.17 8.41 4.82
C LEU A 48 5.68 8.78 4.82
N PHE A 49 5.11 8.89 3.62
CA PHE A 49 3.68 9.11 3.46
C PHE A 49 3.03 7.97 2.67
N TYR A 50 2.17 7.21 3.32
CA TYR A 50 1.57 6.01 2.77
C TYR A 50 0.04 6.12 2.66
N GLY A 51 -0.49 5.54 1.58
CA GLY A 51 -1.91 5.35 1.35
C GLY A 51 -2.29 3.87 1.39
N TRP A 52 -3.37 3.53 2.08
CA TRP A 52 -3.95 2.19 2.08
C TRP A 52 -5.37 2.27 1.52
N VAL A 53 -5.69 1.46 0.53
CA VAL A 53 -7.03 1.39 -0.07
C VAL A 53 -7.57 -0.02 0.04
N SER A 54 -8.81 -0.14 0.50
CA SER A 54 -9.54 -1.40 0.54
C SER A 54 -10.91 -1.24 -0.15
N ALA A 55 -11.57 -2.33 -0.52
CA ALA A 55 -12.86 -2.27 -1.22
C ALA A 55 -13.99 -1.63 -0.39
N THR A 56 -13.94 -1.75 0.95
CA THR A 56 -14.98 -1.24 1.85
C THR A 56 -14.43 -0.42 3.00
N ALA A 57 -15.26 0.46 3.58
CA ALA A 57 -14.90 1.25 4.76
C ALA A 57 -14.56 0.36 5.96
N LYS A 58 -15.29 -0.74 6.18
CA LYS A 58 -15.04 -1.69 7.26
C LYS A 58 -13.66 -2.35 7.14
N LEU A 59 -13.24 -2.73 5.93
CA LEU A 59 -11.89 -3.26 5.69
C LEU A 59 -10.82 -2.19 5.88
N ALA A 60 -11.08 -0.97 5.42
CA ALA A 60 -10.15 0.14 5.55
C ALA A 60 -9.89 0.50 7.03
N THR A 61 -10.93 0.60 7.85
CA THR A 61 -10.80 0.86 9.30
C THR A 61 -10.18 -0.31 10.03
N GLY A 62 -10.61 -1.55 9.75
CA GLY A 62 -10.05 -2.75 10.39
C GLY A 62 -8.56 -2.95 10.10
N ASN A 63 -8.08 -2.61 8.89
CA ASN A 63 -6.67 -2.62 8.56
C ASN A 63 -5.89 -1.56 9.35
N MET A 64 -6.47 -0.37 9.51
CA MET A 64 -5.88 0.70 10.31
C MET A 64 -5.81 0.34 11.80
N ASP A 65 -6.90 -0.21 12.34
CA ASP A 65 -6.96 -0.62 13.74
C ASP A 65 -5.94 -1.71 14.07
N TYR A 66 -5.72 -2.66 13.15
CA TYR A 66 -4.67 -3.65 13.30
C TYR A 66 -3.28 -3.01 13.45
N ILE A 67 -2.95 -2.06 12.57
CA ILE A 67 -1.65 -1.37 12.60
C ILE A 67 -1.51 -0.55 13.87
N LYS A 68 -2.54 0.20 14.25
CA LYS A 68 -2.59 1.01 15.49
C LYS A 68 -2.36 0.15 16.72
N SER A 69 -3.12 -0.94 16.84
CA SER A 69 -3.02 -1.85 17.97
C SER A 69 -1.60 -2.40 18.14
N HIS A 70 -0.95 -2.82 17.04
CA HIS A 70 0.43 -3.30 17.11
C HIS A 70 1.42 -2.22 17.52
N ILE A 71 1.25 -0.98 17.07
CA ILE A 71 2.10 0.15 17.48
C ILE A 71 1.88 0.49 18.96
N GLU A 72 0.64 0.42 19.45
CA GLU A 72 0.29 0.80 20.82
C GLU A 72 0.68 -0.26 21.86
N ILE A 73 0.47 -1.54 21.56
CA ILE A 73 0.56 -2.59 22.57
C ILE A 73 1.73 -3.57 22.38
N ASN A 74 2.45 -3.51 21.25
CA ASN A 74 3.56 -4.43 21.04
C ASN A 74 4.80 -3.98 21.83
N GLU A 75 5.08 -4.70 22.92
CA GLU A 75 6.20 -4.38 23.83
C GLU A 75 7.55 -4.30 23.11
N LYS A 76 7.80 -5.15 22.11
CA LYS A 76 9.06 -5.12 21.36
C LYS A 76 9.17 -3.86 20.49
N ILE A 77 8.07 -3.44 19.84
CA ILE A 77 8.08 -2.19 19.10
C ILE A 77 8.36 -1.02 20.05
N ASN A 78 7.66 -0.96 21.17
CA ASN A 78 7.83 0.10 22.15
C ASN A 78 9.24 0.08 22.79
N TYR A 79 9.81 -1.09 23.04
CA TYR A 79 11.15 -1.22 23.61
C TYR A 79 12.25 -0.71 22.66
N TYR A 80 12.20 -1.10 21.37
CA TYR A 80 13.26 -0.73 20.42
C TYR A 80 13.05 0.63 19.74
N PHE A 81 11.81 1.05 19.52
CA PHE A 81 11.49 2.25 18.72
C PHE A 81 10.82 3.36 19.52
N GLY A 82 10.46 3.11 20.79
CA GLY A 82 9.73 4.05 21.63
C GLY A 82 8.26 4.18 21.24
N ASP A 83 7.57 5.16 21.83
CA ASP A 83 6.19 5.46 21.46
C ASP A 83 6.15 6.13 20.09
N LEU A 84 5.67 5.39 19.11
CA LEU A 84 5.53 5.86 17.74
C LEU A 84 4.21 6.61 17.49
N ARG A 85 3.33 6.74 18.48
CA ARG A 85 2.07 7.45 18.32
C ARG A 85 2.30 8.95 18.23
N GLY A 86 1.83 9.58 17.16
CA GLY A 86 1.88 11.01 16.94
C GLY A 86 0.61 11.75 17.37
N LYS A 87 0.52 13.03 16.99
CA LYS A 87 -0.60 13.92 17.37
C LYS A 87 -1.92 13.55 16.71
N LYS A 88 -1.88 13.01 15.49
CA LYS A 88 -3.06 12.59 14.75
C LYS A 88 -3.19 11.07 14.78
N TRP A 89 -4.27 10.56 15.40
CA TRP A 89 -4.47 9.15 15.64
C TRP A 89 -5.93 8.77 15.49
N THR A 90 -6.46 8.93 14.27
CA THR A 90 -7.88 8.67 13.96
C THR A 90 -8.10 7.25 13.41
N GLU A 91 -9.32 6.90 13.06
CA GLU A 91 -9.67 5.62 12.46
C GLU A 91 -9.10 5.42 11.06
N VAL A 92 -8.84 6.50 10.33
CA VAL A 92 -8.44 6.45 8.90
C VAL A 92 -7.23 7.31 8.54
N ASP A 93 -6.69 8.07 9.48
CA ASP A 93 -5.55 8.97 9.25
C ASP A 93 -4.71 9.05 10.53
N ILE A 94 -3.51 8.49 10.48
CA ILE A 94 -2.58 8.48 11.60
C ILE A 94 -1.25 9.09 11.19
N GLU A 95 -0.63 9.75 12.16
CA GLU A 95 0.70 10.33 12.05
C GLU A 95 1.57 9.76 13.18
N MET A 96 2.73 9.26 12.81
CA MET A 96 3.71 8.73 13.77
C MET A 96 4.50 9.85 14.43
N SER A 97 5.09 9.59 15.59
CA SER A 97 5.95 10.55 16.31
C SER A 97 7.19 10.96 15.49
N ASN A 98 7.67 10.11 14.58
CA ASN A 98 8.74 10.40 13.63
C ASN A 98 8.28 11.14 12.36
N GLY A 99 7.02 11.57 12.29
CA GLY A 99 6.43 12.30 11.17
C GLY A 99 5.91 11.44 10.02
N CYS A 100 6.13 10.12 10.03
CA CYS A 100 5.56 9.22 9.04
C CYS A 100 4.03 9.23 9.12
N LYS A 101 3.37 9.00 7.99
CA LYS A 101 1.92 9.15 7.87
C LYS A 101 1.28 7.99 7.11
N LEU A 102 0.12 7.54 7.59
CA LEU A 102 -0.71 6.56 6.90
C LEU A 102 -2.14 7.06 6.81
N ILE A 103 -2.68 7.04 5.59
CA ILE A 103 -4.10 7.34 5.34
C ILE A 103 -4.77 6.10 4.77
N SER A 104 -5.89 5.67 5.36
CA SER A 104 -6.71 4.58 4.85
C SER A 104 -7.95 5.10 4.14
N LYS A 105 -8.31 4.50 3.00
CA LYS A 105 -9.47 4.87 2.17
C LYS A 105 -10.24 3.64 1.74
N SER A 106 -11.55 3.79 1.60
CA SER A 106 -12.45 2.73 1.16
C SER A 106 -12.65 2.67 -0.36
N ASN A 107 -11.97 3.54 -1.11
CA ASN A 107 -11.99 3.54 -2.57
C ASN A 107 -10.77 4.27 -3.13
N ILE A 108 -10.42 3.95 -4.37
CA ILE A 108 -9.24 4.53 -5.05
C ILE A 108 -9.39 6.03 -5.25
N SER A 109 -10.58 6.54 -5.56
CA SER A 109 -10.80 7.97 -5.80
C SER A 109 -10.50 8.84 -4.57
N GLY A 110 -10.61 8.28 -3.36
CA GLY A 110 -10.27 8.95 -2.10
C GLY A 110 -8.78 9.29 -1.94
N ILE A 111 -7.90 8.70 -2.73
CA ILE A 111 -6.46 8.97 -2.73
C ILE A 111 -6.16 10.41 -3.21
N ARG A 112 -6.94 10.95 -4.16
CA ARG A 112 -6.74 12.33 -4.67
C ARG A 112 -6.74 13.40 -3.58
N GLY A 113 -7.56 13.23 -2.55
CA GLY A 113 -7.69 14.20 -1.45
C GLY A 113 -6.65 14.04 -0.34
N GLY A 114 -5.81 13.00 -0.39
CA GLY A 114 -4.82 12.69 0.64
C GLY A 114 -3.50 13.48 0.51
N ALA A 115 -3.19 13.97 -0.69
CA ALA A 115 -2.00 14.78 -0.94
C ALA A 115 -2.15 16.16 -0.27
N LYS A 116 -1.88 16.23 1.03
CA LYS A 116 -1.80 17.49 1.79
C LYS A 116 -0.36 17.99 1.83
N LEU A 117 -0.20 19.31 1.73
CA LEU A 117 1.10 19.98 1.93
C LEU A 117 2.19 19.61 0.91
N HIS A 118 1.82 19.46 -0.36
CA HIS A 118 2.77 19.29 -1.48
C HIS A 118 3.57 17.97 -1.48
N LYS A 119 3.25 17.00 -0.61
CA LYS A 119 3.89 15.68 -0.61
C LYS A 119 2.98 14.63 -1.27
N ARG A 120 3.53 13.90 -2.24
CA ARG A 120 2.92 12.72 -2.87
C ARG A 120 3.18 11.48 -2.04
N TYR A 121 2.47 10.39 -2.33
CA TYR A 121 2.63 9.14 -1.60
C TYR A 121 3.94 8.44 -1.98
N ASP A 122 4.70 8.03 -0.97
CA ASP A 122 5.88 7.18 -1.14
C ASP A 122 5.47 5.72 -1.41
N LEU A 123 4.30 5.30 -0.90
CA LEU A 123 3.70 4.00 -1.17
C LEU A 123 2.18 4.10 -1.18
N ILE A 124 1.54 3.49 -2.17
CA ILE A 124 0.11 3.20 -2.13
C ILE A 124 -0.07 1.69 -2.13
N VAL A 125 -0.87 1.19 -1.20
CA VAL A 125 -1.30 -0.21 -1.12
C VAL A 125 -2.76 -0.30 -1.55
N LEU A 126 -3.05 -1.12 -2.54
CA LEU A 126 -4.41 -1.52 -2.92
C LEU A 126 -4.62 -2.95 -2.40
N ASP A 127 -5.36 -3.10 -1.31
CA ASP A 127 -5.57 -4.37 -0.63
C ASP A 127 -7.00 -4.84 -0.82
N ASP A 128 -7.16 -5.95 -1.55
CA ASP A 128 -8.45 -6.52 -1.95
C ASP A 128 -9.41 -5.43 -2.47
N PHE A 129 -8.91 -4.55 -3.37
CA PHE A 129 -9.67 -3.41 -3.90
C PHE A 129 -10.72 -3.80 -4.94
N GLU A 130 -10.56 -4.97 -5.58
CA GLU A 130 -11.56 -5.61 -6.42
C GLU A 130 -12.36 -6.61 -5.60
N ASP A 131 -13.68 -6.51 -5.69
CA ASP A 131 -14.63 -7.43 -5.10
C ASP A 131 -15.71 -7.83 -6.13
N GLU A 132 -16.60 -8.74 -5.75
CA GLU A 132 -17.66 -9.23 -6.62
C GLU A 132 -18.58 -8.09 -7.08
N ASN A 133 -18.83 -7.09 -6.24
CA ASN A 133 -19.75 -6.00 -6.56
C ASN A 133 -19.14 -5.00 -7.56
N ASN A 134 -17.86 -4.67 -7.40
CA ASN A 134 -17.20 -3.68 -8.26
C ASN A 134 -16.55 -4.27 -9.51
N THR A 135 -16.80 -5.56 -9.79
CA THR A 135 -16.31 -6.27 -11.00
C THR A 135 -17.42 -6.90 -11.84
N ILE A 136 -18.70 -6.76 -11.45
CA ILE A 136 -19.84 -7.38 -12.14
C ILE A 136 -19.90 -6.94 -13.60
N THR A 137 -19.89 -5.63 -13.87
CA THR A 137 -20.07 -5.10 -15.22
C THR A 137 -18.73 -4.74 -15.88
N PRO A 138 -18.64 -4.80 -17.23
CA PRO A 138 -17.47 -4.34 -17.96
C PRO A 138 -17.09 -2.89 -17.63
N GLU A 139 -18.09 -2.01 -17.46
CA GLU A 139 -17.89 -0.60 -17.12
C GLU A 139 -17.25 -0.45 -15.74
N ALA A 140 -17.68 -1.26 -14.76
CA ALA A 140 -17.09 -1.26 -13.41
C ALA A 140 -15.63 -1.71 -13.44
N ARG A 141 -15.31 -2.77 -14.19
CA ARG A 141 -13.92 -3.26 -14.37
C ARG A 141 -13.04 -2.23 -15.07
N ASN A 142 -13.54 -1.62 -16.16
CA ASN A 142 -12.83 -0.55 -16.85
C ASN A 142 -12.61 0.67 -15.95
N LYS A 143 -13.59 1.02 -15.11
CA LYS A 143 -13.46 2.10 -14.13
C LYS A 143 -12.36 1.80 -13.14
N ASN A 144 -12.25 0.57 -12.60
CA ASN A 144 -11.17 0.17 -11.70
C ASN A 144 -9.80 0.35 -12.36
N SER A 145 -9.62 -0.13 -13.59
CA SER A 145 -8.38 0.00 -14.35
C SER A 145 -8.02 1.47 -14.63
N ASN A 146 -9.00 2.26 -15.03
CA ASN A 146 -8.81 3.69 -15.28
C ASN A 146 -8.46 4.47 -14.00
N LEU A 147 -9.03 4.11 -12.85
CA LEU A 147 -8.69 4.75 -11.57
C LEU A 147 -7.24 4.49 -11.16
N ILE A 148 -6.70 3.32 -11.42
CA ILE A 148 -5.29 3.04 -11.15
C ILE A 148 -4.41 3.97 -12.00
N THR A 149 -4.69 4.08 -13.29
CA THR A 149 -3.89 4.89 -14.21
C THR A 149 -4.07 6.40 -13.95
N ALA A 150 -5.31 6.87 -13.76
CA ALA A 150 -5.63 8.29 -13.68
C ALA A 150 -5.59 8.88 -12.26
N VAL A 151 -5.55 8.03 -11.21
CA VAL A 151 -5.56 8.49 -9.82
C VAL A 151 -4.34 8.01 -9.06
N VAL A 152 -4.08 6.69 -9.08
CA VAL A 152 -3.03 6.11 -8.24
C VAL A 152 -1.65 6.52 -8.72
N PHE A 153 -1.32 6.31 -10.00
CA PHE A 153 0.00 6.68 -10.50
C PHE A 153 0.33 8.16 -10.35
N PRO A 154 -0.56 9.11 -10.69
CA PRO A 154 -0.27 10.53 -10.47
C PRO A 154 -0.17 10.95 -9.00
N ALA A 155 -0.74 10.17 -8.07
CA ALA A 155 -0.65 10.45 -6.64
C ALA A 155 0.68 9.97 -6.01
N LEU A 156 1.40 9.08 -6.67
CA LEU A 156 2.71 8.60 -6.24
C LEU A 156 3.82 9.62 -6.49
N GLU A 157 4.84 9.59 -5.61
CA GLU A 157 6.06 10.34 -5.84
C GLU A 157 6.73 9.87 -7.16
N PRO A 158 7.08 10.80 -8.08
CA PRO A 158 7.50 10.43 -9.45
C PRO A 158 8.72 9.51 -9.50
N HIS A 159 9.70 9.73 -8.61
CA HIS A 159 10.99 9.04 -8.66
C HIS A 159 11.07 7.83 -7.72
N THR A 160 10.45 7.90 -6.55
CA THR A 160 10.57 6.90 -5.48
C THR A 160 9.26 6.22 -5.13
N GLY A 161 8.13 6.76 -5.61
CA GLY A 161 6.81 6.24 -5.29
C GLY A 161 6.61 4.80 -5.75
N ARG A 162 6.02 3.99 -4.88
CA ARG A 162 5.78 2.57 -5.10
C ARG A 162 4.29 2.24 -5.03
N LEU A 163 3.87 1.30 -5.86
CA LEU A 163 2.53 0.74 -5.83
C LEU A 163 2.59 -0.74 -5.45
N ARG A 164 1.83 -1.12 -4.46
CA ARG A 164 1.63 -2.52 -4.07
C ARG A 164 0.16 -2.89 -4.22
N ILE A 165 -0.10 -3.98 -4.90
CA ILE A 165 -1.44 -4.55 -5.03
C ILE A 165 -1.43 -5.92 -4.37
N ASN A 166 -2.33 -6.12 -3.41
CA ASN A 166 -2.64 -7.44 -2.88
C ASN A 166 -4.03 -7.82 -3.36
N GLY A 167 -4.20 -9.01 -3.87
CA GLY A 167 -5.52 -9.43 -4.29
C GLY A 167 -5.62 -10.88 -4.69
N THR A 168 -6.85 -11.28 -4.90
CA THR A 168 -7.22 -12.57 -5.50
C THR A 168 -8.06 -12.25 -6.73
N PRO A 169 -7.84 -12.87 -7.88
CA PRO A 169 -8.69 -12.67 -9.05
C PRO A 169 -10.14 -13.05 -8.71
N VAL A 170 -11.06 -12.11 -8.86
CA VAL A 170 -12.50 -12.30 -8.57
C VAL A 170 -13.34 -12.47 -9.83
N HIS A 171 -12.78 -12.08 -10.99
CA HIS A 171 -13.41 -12.21 -12.30
C HIS A 171 -12.35 -12.42 -13.37
N PHE A 172 -12.66 -13.20 -14.42
CA PHE A 172 -11.71 -13.53 -15.50
C PHE A 172 -11.20 -12.28 -16.26
N ASP A 173 -11.94 -11.17 -16.24
CA ASP A 173 -11.60 -9.90 -16.87
C ASP A 173 -11.44 -8.79 -15.79
N SER A 174 -11.00 -9.12 -14.58
CA SER A 174 -10.63 -8.16 -13.55
C SER A 174 -9.22 -7.60 -13.82
N PHE A 175 -8.90 -6.45 -13.24
CA PHE A 175 -7.56 -5.86 -13.35
C PHE A 175 -6.48 -6.82 -12.87
N ILE A 176 -6.69 -7.46 -11.71
CA ILE A 176 -5.73 -8.40 -11.12
C ILE A 176 -5.51 -9.61 -12.03
N ASN A 177 -6.58 -10.17 -12.58
CA ASN A 177 -6.45 -11.33 -13.49
C ASN A 177 -5.76 -10.95 -14.81
N ASN A 178 -6.10 -9.80 -15.39
CA ASN A 178 -5.45 -9.29 -16.59
C ASN A 178 -3.95 -8.98 -16.35
N LEU A 179 -3.60 -8.48 -15.16
CA LEU A 179 -2.21 -8.28 -14.76
C LEU A 179 -1.45 -9.62 -14.73
N LEU A 180 -2.02 -10.66 -14.14
CA LEU A 180 -1.42 -12.00 -14.07
C LEU A 180 -1.22 -12.60 -15.48
N ILE A 181 -2.27 -12.55 -16.32
CA ILE A 181 -2.19 -13.07 -17.71
C ILE A 181 -1.10 -12.33 -18.50
N ASN A 182 -1.01 -11.02 -18.39
CA ASN A 182 -0.01 -10.23 -19.10
C ASN A 182 1.41 -10.52 -18.59
N TYR A 183 1.58 -10.71 -17.30
CA TYR A 183 2.86 -11.14 -16.71
C TYR A 183 3.30 -12.50 -17.24
N GLU A 184 2.40 -13.49 -17.25
CA GLU A 184 2.69 -14.82 -17.78
C GLU A 184 3.06 -14.79 -19.28
N LYS A 185 2.33 -13.99 -20.07
CA LYS A 185 2.64 -13.79 -21.50
C LYS A 185 4.02 -13.16 -21.70
N ALA A 186 4.34 -12.13 -20.94
CA ALA A 186 5.64 -11.46 -21.01
C ALA A 186 6.78 -12.42 -20.64
N THR A 187 6.59 -13.19 -19.57
CA THR A 187 7.56 -14.20 -19.12
C THR A 187 7.81 -15.29 -20.20
N LYS A 188 6.75 -15.83 -20.79
CA LYS A 188 6.86 -16.82 -21.88
C LYS A 188 7.55 -16.27 -23.13
N GLN A 189 7.48 -14.95 -23.36
CA GLN A 189 8.10 -14.29 -24.51
C GLN A 189 9.47 -13.67 -24.17
N ASN A 190 10.01 -13.88 -22.97
CA ASN A 190 11.24 -13.23 -22.47
C ASN A 190 11.23 -11.70 -22.61
N LYS A 191 10.04 -11.09 -22.46
CA LYS A 191 9.87 -9.62 -22.48
C LYS A 191 9.90 -9.05 -21.08
N SER A 192 10.40 -7.81 -20.97
CA SER A 192 10.30 -7.05 -19.72
C SER A 192 8.84 -6.74 -19.39
N PHE A 193 8.50 -6.78 -18.11
CA PHE A 193 7.20 -6.39 -17.60
C PHE A 193 7.39 -5.37 -16.49
N SER A 194 6.53 -4.35 -16.44
CA SER A 194 6.69 -3.24 -15.49
C SER A 194 6.36 -3.61 -14.04
N TRP A 195 5.64 -4.69 -13.84
CA TRP A 195 5.26 -5.21 -12.54
C TRP A 195 6.13 -6.37 -12.10
N ASP A 196 6.41 -6.46 -10.80
CA ASP A 196 6.83 -7.68 -10.16
C ASP A 196 5.58 -8.40 -9.63
N VAL A 197 5.38 -9.66 -10.03
CA VAL A 197 4.21 -10.46 -9.65
C VAL A 197 4.68 -11.65 -8.84
N LYS A 198 4.13 -11.83 -7.65
CA LYS A 198 4.46 -12.89 -6.69
C LYS A 198 3.22 -13.69 -6.30
#